data_98a437fb5d8e059aafa296eb60b8280b
#
_entry.id   98a437fb5d8e059aafa296eb60b8280b
#
_cell.length_a   1.000
_cell.length_b   1.000
_cell.length_c   1.000
_cell.angle_alpha   90.00
_cell.angle_beta   90.00
_cell.angle_gamma   90.00
#
_symmetry.space_group_name_H-M   'P 1'
#
loop_
_entity.id
_entity.type
_entity.pdbx_description
1 polymer ?
#
loop_
_entity_poly.entity_id
_entity_poly.type
_entity_poly.pdbx_seq_one_letter_code
_entity_poly.pdbx_strand_id
1 'polypeptide(L)'
;YKKRVILIDRFTDSTFAYQHYGMGVDKRIIQLINNYLLKRINVSFTFLHIVNEKNLKHRLLKRKVLNRYDKFKYSFYKKVQKGFVNRARLNKKKYLTINSNIEINKNKKIIINKINKILNI
;
A
#
# COMPACT_ATOMS: atom_id res chain seq x y z
N TYR A 1 -28.51 -0.72 -9.67
CA TYR A 1 -27.32 -0.97 -8.80
C TYR A 1 -27.10 0.25 -7.92
N LYS A 2 -27.29 0.11 -6.60
CA LYS A 2 -26.89 1.17 -5.65
C LYS A 2 -25.36 1.32 -5.75
N LYS A 3 -24.88 2.55 -6.00
CA LYS A 3 -23.45 2.85 -5.98
C LYS A 3 -22.88 2.48 -4.60
N ARG A 4 -21.95 1.54 -4.55
CA ARG A 4 -21.31 1.10 -3.31
C ARG A 4 -19.84 1.48 -3.35
N VAL A 5 -19.30 1.91 -2.22
CA VAL A 5 -17.86 2.11 -2.01
C VAL A 5 -17.30 0.85 -1.39
N ILE A 6 -16.25 0.31 -1.98
CA ILE A 6 -15.53 -0.86 -1.47
C ILE A 6 -14.15 -0.38 -1.04
N LEU A 7 -13.81 -0.61 0.23
CA LEU A 7 -12.49 -0.38 0.77
C LEU A 7 -11.76 -1.71 0.88
N ILE A 8 -10.56 -1.77 0.32
CA ILE A 8 -9.72 -2.98 0.33
C ILE A 8 -8.43 -2.65 1.06
N ASP A 9 -8.14 -3.38 2.13
CA ASP A 9 -6.83 -3.33 2.79
C ASP A 9 -5.89 -4.31 2.11
N ARG A 10 -4.90 -3.75 1.35
CA ARG A 10 -3.93 -4.44 0.51
C ARG A 10 -4.56 -5.17 -0.69
N PHE A 11 -4.03 -4.89 -1.86
CA PHE A 11 -4.46 -5.50 -3.11
C PHE A 11 -3.25 -5.78 -4.01
N THR A 12 -3.37 -5.73 -5.32
CA THR A 12 -2.34 -6.09 -6.32
C THR A 12 -0.99 -5.40 -6.12
N ASP A 13 -0.96 -4.18 -5.61
CA ASP A 13 0.30 -3.48 -5.30
C ASP A 13 1.10 -4.16 -4.20
N SER A 14 0.41 -4.79 -3.22
CA SER A 14 1.08 -5.57 -2.18
C SER A 14 1.77 -6.79 -2.78
N THR A 15 1.13 -7.50 -3.71
CA THR A 15 1.76 -8.62 -4.41
C THR A 15 3.03 -8.16 -5.13
N PHE A 16 2.96 -7.02 -5.82
CA PHE A 16 4.10 -6.47 -6.52
C PHE A 16 5.24 -6.10 -5.56
N ALA A 17 4.93 -5.39 -4.47
CA ALA A 17 5.90 -4.92 -3.52
C ALA A 17 6.57 -6.07 -2.75
N TYR A 18 5.80 -7.03 -2.26
CA TYR A 18 6.32 -8.14 -1.44
C TYR A 18 7.00 -9.20 -2.29
N GLN A 19 6.36 -9.70 -3.34
CA GLN A 19 6.87 -10.81 -4.13
C GLN A 19 8.00 -10.36 -5.06
N HIS A 20 7.83 -9.26 -5.82
CA HIS A 20 8.89 -8.82 -6.72
C HIS A 20 10.01 -8.08 -5.99
N TYR A 21 9.72 -6.95 -5.34
CA TYR A 21 10.75 -6.13 -4.70
C TYR A 21 11.34 -6.79 -3.46
N GLY A 22 10.50 -7.44 -2.64
CA GLY A 22 10.92 -8.10 -1.40
C GLY A 22 11.61 -9.42 -1.64
N MET A 23 10.98 -10.31 -2.42
CA MET A 23 11.40 -11.72 -2.59
C MET A 23 12.09 -12.01 -3.92
N GLY A 24 12.13 -11.08 -4.88
CA GLY A 24 12.80 -11.28 -6.16
C GLY A 24 12.03 -12.11 -7.19
N VAL A 25 10.73 -12.31 -7.01
CA VAL A 25 9.90 -13.01 -8.01
C VAL A 25 9.89 -12.23 -9.32
N ASP A 26 9.91 -12.93 -10.45
CA ASP A 26 9.93 -12.31 -11.77
C ASP A 26 8.72 -11.37 -11.94
N LYS A 27 9.05 -10.13 -12.30
CA LYS A 27 8.09 -9.05 -12.53
C LYS A 27 7.02 -9.44 -13.54
N ARG A 28 7.38 -10.17 -14.60
CA ARG A 28 6.48 -10.55 -15.69
C ARG A 28 5.36 -11.46 -15.19
N ILE A 29 5.67 -12.41 -14.31
CA ILE A 29 4.69 -13.33 -13.69
C ILE A 29 3.70 -12.52 -12.85
N ILE A 30 4.20 -11.65 -11.97
CA ILE A 30 3.34 -10.81 -11.13
C ILE A 30 2.46 -9.91 -11.99
N GLN A 31 3.01 -9.34 -13.06
CA GLN A 31 2.27 -8.46 -13.97
C GLN A 31 1.17 -9.22 -14.73
N LEU A 32 1.43 -10.43 -15.17
CA LEU A 32 0.44 -11.29 -15.83
C LEU A 32 -0.76 -11.55 -14.91
N ILE A 33 -0.50 -11.97 -13.67
CA ILE A 33 -1.54 -12.23 -12.66
C ILE A 33 -2.33 -10.96 -12.35
N ASN A 34 -1.64 -9.86 -12.11
CA ASN A 34 -2.29 -8.57 -11.81
C ASN A 34 -3.15 -8.08 -12.98
N ASN A 35 -2.67 -8.20 -14.21
CA ASN A 35 -3.42 -7.83 -15.39
C ASN A 35 -4.69 -8.66 -15.54
N TYR A 36 -4.61 -9.97 -15.26
CA TYR A 36 -5.78 -10.85 -15.28
C TYR A 36 -6.83 -10.41 -14.25
N LEU A 37 -6.41 -10.17 -13.00
CA LEU A 37 -7.30 -9.71 -11.93
C LEU A 37 -7.93 -8.34 -12.24
N LEU A 38 -7.14 -7.42 -12.77
CA LEU A 38 -7.57 -6.04 -13.03
C LEU A 38 -8.41 -5.88 -14.30
N LYS A 39 -8.55 -6.92 -15.14
CA LYS A 39 -9.47 -6.87 -16.30
C LYS A 39 -10.91 -6.56 -15.91
N ARG A 40 -11.34 -6.99 -14.72
CA ARG A 40 -12.72 -6.84 -14.22
C ARG A 40 -12.84 -5.91 -13.00
N ILE A 41 -11.73 -5.43 -12.46
CA ILE A 41 -11.70 -4.62 -11.25
C ILE A 41 -10.92 -3.33 -11.56
N ASN A 42 -11.62 -2.20 -11.49
CA ASN A 42 -10.98 -0.90 -11.62
C ASN A 42 -10.76 -0.29 -10.23
N VAL A 43 -9.49 -0.19 -9.83
CA VAL A 43 -9.11 0.52 -8.61
C VAL A 43 -9.20 2.02 -8.89
N SER A 44 -10.17 2.69 -8.27
CA SER A 44 -10.40 4.12 -8.47
C SER A 44 -9.29 4.96 -7.84
N PHE A 45 -8.87 4.62 -6.62
CA PHE A 45 -7.87 5.39 -5.88
C PHE A 45 -7.16 4.54 -4.82
N THR A 46 -5.90 4.89 -4.51
CA THR A 46 -5.08 4.19 -3.52
C THR A 46 -4.45 5.20 -2.54
N PHE A 47 -4.60 4.93 -1.25
CA PHE A 47 -3.85 5.60 -0.19
C PHE A 47 -2.64 4.77 0.18
N LEU A 48 -1.44 5.32 -0.04
CA LEU A 48 -0.19 4.66 0.28
C LEU A 48 0.38 5.22 1.57
N HIS A 49 0.36 4.41 2.63
CA HIS A 49 0.96 4.76 3.91
C HIS A 49 2.47 4.48 3.92
N ILE A 50 3.28 5.51 4.21
CA ILE A 50 4.74 5.41 4.32
C ILE A 50 5.17 5.73 5.74
N VAL A 51 6.13 4.94 6.24
CA VAL A 51 6.72 5.10 7.55
C VAL A 51 8.26 5.10 7.45
N ASN A 52 8.93 5.93 8.26
CA ASN A 52 10.38 5.92 8.33
C ASN A 52 10.92 4.69 9.08
N GLU A 53 12.21 4.45 8.95
CA GLU A 53 12.90 3.29 9.54
C GLU A 53 12.72 3.20 11.06
N LYS A 54 12.94 4.32 11.75
CA LYS A 54 12.86 4.39 13.21
C LYS A 54 11.47 3.97 13.72
N ASN A 55 10.42 4.55 13.13
CA ASN A 55 9.04 4.24 13.51
C ASN A 55 8.61 2.84 13.09
N LEU A 56 9.11 2.34 11.95
CA LEU A 56 8.87 0.95 11.54
C LEU A 56 9.47 -0.03 12.54
N LYS A 57 10.74 0.13 12.90
CA LYS A 57 11.40 -0.71 13.91
C LYS A 57 10.65 -0.68 15.24
N HIS A 58 10.29 0.50 15.71
CA HIS A 58 9.54 0.65 16.95
C HIS A 58 8.18 -0.06 16.93
N ARG A 59 7.45 0.04 15.81
CA ARG A 59 6.17 -0.65 15.64
C ARG A 59 6.32 -2.17 15.59
N LEU A 60 7.36 -2.68 14.93
CA LEU A 60 7.65 -4.11 14.87
C LEU A 60 7.99 -4.67 16.26
N LEU A 61 8.79 -3.96 17.05
CA LEU A 61 9.15 -4.36 18.41
C LEU A 61 7.93 -4.40 19.37
N LYS A 62 6.94 -3.54 19.15
CA LYS A 62 5.71 -3.50 19.98
C LYS A 62 4.67 -4.57 19.63
N ARG A 63 4.84 -5.32 18.54
CA ARG A 63 3.89 -6.37 18.18
C ARG A 63 3.96 -7.55 19.14
N LYS A 64 2.82 -7.89 19.74
CA LYS A 64 2.68 -9.07 20.61
C LYS A 64 2.65 -10.38 19.81
N VAL A 65 2.09 -10.35 18.61
CA VAL A 65 1.99 -11.50 17.71
C VAL A 65 2.71 -11.18 16.43
N LEU A 66 3.75 -11.96 16.11
CA LEU A 66 4.52 -11.82 14.89
C LEU A 66 3.86 -12.63 13.77
N ASN A 67 3.72 -12.02 12.58
CA ASN A 67 3.36 -12.75 11.38
C ASN A 67 4.63 -13.27 10.67
N ARG A 68 4.44 -14.10 9.65
CA ARG A 68 5.58 -14.69 8.90
C ARG A 68 6.54 -13.65 8.30
N TYR A 69 6.07 -12.45 8.00
CA TYR A 69 6.89 -11.37 7.44
C TYR A 69 7.69 -10.64 8.50
N ASP A 70 7.25 -10.63 9.75
CA ASP A 70 7.94 -9.94 10.85
C ASP A 70 9.30 -10.58 11.18
N LYS A 71 9.57 -11.80 10.66
CA LYS A 71 10.87 -12.49 10.76
C LYS A 71 11.89 -12.00 9.74
N PHE A 72 11.49 -11.23 8.75
CA PHE A 72 12.41 -10.71 7.74
C PHE A 72 13.27 -9.57 8.29
N LYS A 73 14.51 -9.48 7.78
CA LYS A 73 15.42 -8.38 8.10
C LYS A 73 14.85 -7.05 7.64
N TYR A 74 15.24 -5.96 8.30
CA TYR A 74 14.82 -4.61 7.92
C TYR A 74 15.05 -4.28 6.43
N SER A 75 16.15 -4.78 5.85
CA SER A 75 16.45 -4.63 4.41
C SER A 75 15.30 -5.10 3.49
N PHE A 76 14.57 -6.15 3.89
CA PHE A 76 13.38 -6.62 3.17
C PHE A 76 12.28 -5.57 3.15
N TYR A 77 11.96 -4.99 4.31
CA TYR A 77 10.92 -3.96 4.40
C TYR A 77 11.27 -2.69 3.62
N LYS A 78 12.56 -2.33 3.58
CA LYS A 78 13.06 -1.22 2.76
C LYS A 78 12.82 -1.48 1.27
N LYS A 79 13.08 -2.70 0.79
CA LYS A 79 12.78 -3.11 -0.60
C LYS A 79 11.28 -3.06 -0.89
N VAL A 80 10.46 -3.60 0.00
CA VAL A 80 8.99 -3.61 -0.12
C VAL A 80 8.45 -2.17 -0.19
N GLN A 81 8.89 -1.28 0.71
CA GLN A 81 8.45 0.12 0.68
C GLN A 81 8.87 0.82 -0.61
N LYS A 82 10.10 0.57 -1.10
CA LYS A 82 10.55 1.05 -2.41
C LYS A 82 9.61 0.60 -3.54
N GLY A 83 9.16 -0.65 -3.49
CA GLY A 83 8.20 -1.20 -4.45
C GLY A 83 6.89 -0.41 -4.46
N PHE A 84 6.31 -0.15 -3.30
CA PHE A 84 5.09 0.65 -3.18
C PHE A 84 5.28 2.09 -3.69
N VAL A 85 6.38 2.74 -3.31
CA VAL A 85 6.69 4.10 -3.76
C VAL A 85 6.83 4.16 -5.28
N ASN A 86 7.49 3.19 -5.89
CA ASN A 86 7.62 3.13 -7.35
C ASN A 86 6.26 2.96 -8.05
N ARG A 87 5.36 2.14 -7.50
CA ARG A 87 3.98 2.00 -8.03
C ARG A 87 3.23 3.33 -7.97
N ALA A 88 3.28 4.03 -6.84
CA ALA A 88 2.64 5.33 -6.69
C ALA A 88 3.21 6.38 -7.65
N ARG A 89 4.54 6.39 -7.88
CA ARG A 89 5.19 7.32 -8.82
C ARG A 89 4.74 7.13 -10.27
N LEU A 90 4.49 5.88 -10.67
CA LEU A 90 4.00 5.55 -12.03
C LEU A 90 2.56 5.98 -12.26
N ASN A 91 1.76 6.12 -11.20
CA ASN A 91 0.32 6.42 -11.29
C ASN A 91 -0.11 7.56 -10.34
N LYS A 92 0.64 8.66 -10.34
CA LYS A 92 0.45 9.80 -9.39
C LYS A 92 -1.00 10.28 -9.25
N LYS A 93 -1.78 10.26 -10.33
CA LYS A 93 -3.19 10.70 -10.33
C LYS A 93 -4.10 9.79 -9.50
N LYS A 94 -3.74 8.52 -9.33
CA LYS A 94 -4.53 7.52 -8.60
C LYS A 94 -3.99 7.23 -7.19
N TYR A 95 -2.94 7.93 -6.75
CA TYR A 95 -2.32 7.68 -5.44
C TYR A 95 -2.24 8.95 -4.60
N LEU A 96 -2.46 8.79 -3.31
CA LEU A 96 -2.08 9.77 -2.30
C LEU A 96 -1.17 9.11 -1.28
N THR A 97 0.05 9.62 -1.16
CA THR A 97 1.00 9.17 -0.15
C THR A 97 0.68 9.81 1.19
N ILE A 98 0.49 8.99 2.21
CA ILE A 98 0.18 9.37 3.57
C ILE A 98 1.43 9.17 4.44
N ASN A 99 1.87 10.23 5.09
CA ASN A 99 2.99 10.18 6.04
C ASN A 99 2.53 9.57 7.37
N SER A 100 2.80 8.29 7.56
CA SER A 100 2.42 7.58 8.80
C SER A 100 3.34 7.87 10.00
N ASN A 101 4.28 8.81 9.87
CA ASN A 101 5.10 9.27 11.01
C ASN A 101 4.42 10.37 11.82
N ILE A 102 3.39 11.01 11.26
CA ILE A 102 2.60 12.05 11.94
C ILE A 102 1.39 11.44 12.66
N GLU A 103 0.72 12.28 13.42
CA GLU A 103 -0.44 11.93 14.21
C GLU A 103 -1.57 11.31 13.39
N ILE A 104 -2.21 10.27 13.94
CA ILE A 104 -3.27 9.49 13.29
C ILE A 104 -4.46 10.37 12.90
N ASN A 105 -4.86 11.32 13.77
CA ASN A 105 -6.00 12.19 13.51
C ASN A 105 -5.78 13.16 12.35
N LYS A 106 -4.54 13.60 12.13
CA LYS A 106 -4.17 14.41 10.96
C LYS A 106 -4.31 13.59 9.68
N ASN A 107 -3.79 12.37 9.67
CA ASN A 107 -3.92 11.46 8.54
C ASN A 107 -5.38 11.10 8.24
N LYS A 108 -6.19 10.86 9.29
CA LYS A 108 -7.64 10.61 9.16
C LYS A 108 -8.34 11.75 8.42
N LYS A 109 -8.09 13.01 8.81
CA LYS A 109 -8.67 14.18 8.14
C LYS A 109 -8.28 14.25 6.66
N ILE A 110 -7.00 14.02 6.34
CA ILE A 110 -6.48 14.02 4.96
C ILE A 110 -7.21 12.97 4.11
N ILE A 111 -7.34 11.75 4.64
CA ILE A 111 -7.99 10.62 3.94
C ILE A 111 -9.47 10.91 3.72
N ILE A 112 -10.21 11.32 4.77
CA ILE A 112 -11.64 11.63 4.67
C ILE A 112 -11.88 12.75 3.64
N ASN A 113 -11.13 13.84 3.71
CA ASN A 113 -11.27 14.94 2.76
C ASN A 113 -11.02 14.49 1.31
N LYS A 114 -10.06 13.58 1.11
CA LYS A 114 -9.81 13.04 -0.24
C LYS A 114 -10.93 12.11 -0.70
N ILE A 115 -11.46 11.28 0.19
CA ILE A 115 -12.61 10.40 -0.11
C ILE A 115 -13.83 11.23 -0.50
N ASN A 116 -14.16 12.27 0.27
CA ASN A 116 -15.30 13.15 -0.01
C ASN A 116 -15.16 13.79 -1.40
N LYS A 117 -13.95 14.27 -1.76
CA LYS A 117 -13.68 14.80 -3.11
C LYS A 117 -13.85 13.77 -4.22
N ILE A 118 -13.48 12.52 -3.98
CA ILE A 118 -13.63 11.43 -4.97
C ILE A 118 -15.10 11.07 -5.16
N LEU A 119 -15.89 11.11 -4.10
CA LEU A 119 -17.30 10.74 -4.09
C LEU A 119 -18.24 11.90 -4.41
N ASN A 120 -17.71 13.13 -4.51
CA ASN A 120 -18.48 14.38 -4.71
C ASN A 120 -19.53 14.61 -3.60
N ILE A 121 -19.13 14.41 -2.34
CA ILE A 121 -19.95 14.63 -1.13
C ILE A 121 -19.26 15.58 -0.17
#